data_edce51f318f5beae6ae47e4f84b91802
#
_entry.id   edce51f318f5beae6ae47e4f84b91802
#
_cell.length_a   1.000
_cell.length_b   1.000
_cell.length_c   1.000
_cell.angle_alpha   90.00
_cell.angle_beta   90.00
_cell.angle_gamma   90.00
#
_symmetry.space_group_name_H-M   'P 1'
#
loop_
_entity.id
_entity.type
_entity.pdbx_description
1 polymer ?
#
loop_
_entity_poly.entity_id
_entity_poly.type
_entity_poly.pdbx_seq_one_letter_code
_entity_poly.pdbx_strand_id
1 'polypeptide(L)'
;MNDVRKMIYGTIIGFLLILVLWFSIVYVSACGFTFTCNRGDLFVERTPIPTLIPASHPGLDSEMGMAEFDKCRIHASDLIGAWASAGYPEADVFPFVDLNGQTCAGTFAEDIQPLFIENSLWHPGALGCISCHNADLTERSGGLDMTGYDALLLGSRRVAGASSAGNDILGDWESSLLYDVIVNQGLTPDGHSANVLAGDPIVFAGSRAANEVEATPTP
;
A
#
# COMPACT_ATOMS: atom_id res chain seq x y z
N MET A 1 26.30 60.79 20.59
CA MET A 1 25.34 59.73 20.87
C MET A 1 23.99 59.84 20.15
N ASN A 2 23.58 61.02 19.70
CA ASN A 2 22.27 61.21 19.04
C ASN A 2 22.24 60.67 17.59
N ASP A 3 23.37 60.62 16.90
CA ASP A 3 23.43 60.19 15.50
C ASP A 3 23.31 58.66 15.36
N VAL A 4 23.86 57.89 16.29
CA VAL A 4 23.72 56.44 16.29
C VAL A 4 22.28 56.02 16.55
N ARG A 5 21.57 56.71 17.46
CA ARG A 5 20.12 56.45 17.66
C ARG A 5 19.31 56.76 16.44
N LYS A 6 19.53 57.87 15.76
CA LYS A 6 18.84 58.20 14.52
C LYS A 6 19.08 57.17 13.42
N MET A 7 20.32 56.68 13.31
CA MET A 7 20.65 55.66 12.36
C MET A 7 19.93 54.32 12.66
N ILE A 8 19.92 53.90 13.94
CA ILE A 8 19.21 52.68 14.37
C ILE A 8 17.69 52.79 14.09
N TYR A 9 17.07 53.89 14.50
CA TYR A 9 15.64 54.10 14.24
C TYR A 9 15.34 54.17 12.75
N GLY A 10 16.18 54.86 11.95
CA GLY A 10 16.03 54.91 10.49
C GLY A 10 16.07 53.51 9.84
N THR A 11 17.00 52.66 10.28
CA THR A 11 17.12 51.29 9.77
C THR A 11 15.93 50.45 10.15
N ILE A 12 15.45 50.54 11.40
CA ILE A 12 14.28 49.77 11.87
C ILE A 12 13.02 50.21 11.10
N ILE A 13 12.82 51.53 10.99
CA ILE A 13 11.67 52.07 10.26
C ILE A 13 11.71 51.65 8.77
N GLY A 14 12.87 51.78 8.14
CA GLY A 14 13.07 51.33 6.76
C GLY A 14 12.75 49.84 6.56
N PHE A 15 13.23 49.01 7.48
CA PHE A 15 12.94 47.57 7.44
C PHE A 15 11.46 47.28 7.62
N LEU A 16 10.78 47.93 8.55
CA LEU A 16 9.33 47.74 8.77
C LEU A 16 8.52 48.19 7.55
N LEU A 17 8.91 49.30 6.88
CA LEU A 17 8.25 49.74 5.67
C LEU A 17 8.39 48.74 4.53
N ILE A 18 9.57 48.13 4.37
CA ILE A 18 9.82 47.09 3.37
C ILE A 18 8.95 45.85 3.67
N LEU A 19 8.85 45.43 4.92
CA LEU A 19 7.99 44.31 5.30
C LEU A 19 6.51 44.61 5.00
N VAL A 20 6.00 45.78 5.38
CA VAL A 20 4.61 46.18 5.09
C VAL A 20 4.37 46.18 3.59
N LEU A 21 5.29 46.73 2.81
CA LEU A 21 5.17 46.74 1.34
C LEU A 21 5.14 45.31 0.78
N TRP A 22 6.05 44.45 1.26
CA TRP A 22 6.10 43.07 0.84
C TRP A 22 4.79 42.31 1.14
N PHE A 23 4.32 42.41 2.38
CA PHE A 23 3.03 41.80 2.74
C PHE A 23 1.86 42.34 1.94
N SER A 24 1.85 43.62 1.64
CA SER A 24 0.82 44.24 0.79
C SER A 24 0.84 43.67 -0.63
N ILE A 25 2.02 43.53 -1.23
CA ILE A 25 2.17 42.94 -2.56
C ILE A 25 1.70 41.48 -2.59
N VAL A 26 2.14 40.69 -1.59
CA VAL A 26 1.74 39.27 -1.46
C VAL A 26 0.24 39.16 -1.26
N TYR A 27 -0.33 40.01 -0.40
CA TYR A 27 -1.78 40.02 -0.15
C TYR A 27 -2.57 40.36 -1.41
N VAL A 28 -2.19 41.42 -2.10
CA VAL A 28 -2.88 41.88 -3.34
C VAL A 28 -2.75 40.84 -4.45
N SER A 29 -1.59 40.19 -4.57
CA SER A 29 -1.37 39.12 -5.56
C SER A 29 -2.16 37.87 -5.27
N ALA A 30 -2.36 37.54 -3.99
CA ALA A 30 -3.04 36.30 -3.56
C ALA A 30 -4.57 36.50 -3.42
N CYS A 31 -5.03 37.66 -2.98
CA CYS A 31 -6.44 37.92 -2.62
C CYS A 31 -7.09 39.04 -3.45
N GLY A 32 -6.32 39.67 -4.36
CA GLY A 32 -6.79 40.86 -5.09
C GLY A 32 -7.00 42.03 -4.15
N PHE A 33 -7.84 42.98 -4.55
CA PHE A 33 -8.19 44.15 -3.74
C PHE A 33 -9.39 43.91 -2.80
N THR A 34 -9.82 42.67 -2.63
CA THR A 34 -10.93 42.31 -1.77
C THR A 34 -10.45 41.91 -0.39
N PHE A 35 -11.13 42.36 0.67
CA PHE A 35 -10.81 42.01 2.06
C PHE A 35 -11.12 40.54 2.40
N THR A 36 -11.76 39.82 1.50
CA THR A 36 -12.00 38.38 1.60
C THR A 36 -11.16 37.69 0.54
N CYS A 37 -10.20 36.87 0.97
CA CYS A 37 -9.54 35.94 0.08
C CYS A 37 -10.55 34.86 -0.34
N ASN A 38 -11.44 35.22 -1.22
CA ASN A 38 -12.33 34.29 -1.86
C ASN A 38 -11.43 33.48 -2.83
N ARG A 39 -10.85 32.41 -2.37
CA ARG A 39 -10.44 31.33 -3.27
C ARG A 39 -11.72 30.94 -3.93
N GLY A 40 -11.93 31.47 -5.17
CA GLY A 40 -13.10 31.19 -5.93
C GLY A 40 -13.45 29.73 -5.75
N ASP A 41 -14.63 29.48 -5.23
CA ASP A 41 -15.17 28.15 -5.31
C ASP A 41 -14.94 27.74 -6.76
N LEU A 42 -14.04 26.82 -6.95
CA LEU A 42 -14.08 26.01 -8.13
C LEU A 42 -15.46 25.35 -8.03
N PHE A 43 -16.48 26.05 -8.56
CA PHE A 43 -17.66 25.36 -8.98
C PHE A 43 -17.19 24.37 -10.03
N VAL A 44 -16.63 23.27 -9.53
CA VAL A 44 -16.69 22.03 -10.26
C VAL A 44 -18.20 21.82 -10.37
N GLU A 45 -18.76 22.27 -11.49
CA GLU A 45 -20.06 21.80 -11.92
C GLU A 45 -19.96 20.30 -11.80
N ARG A 46 -20.48 19.80 -10.66
CA ARG A 46 -20.57 18.36 -10.46
C ARG A 46 -21.49 17.93 -11.55
N THR A 47 -20.91 17.52 -12.68
CA THR A 47 -21.65 16.69 -13.62
C THR A 47 -22.33 15.67 -12.75
N PRO A 48 -23.67 15.64 -12.70
CA PRO A 48 -24.35 14.65 -11.90
C PRO A 48 -23.68 13.34 -12.27
N ILE A 49 -23.10 12.66 -11.27
CA ILE A 49 -22.57 11.32 -11.48
C ILE A 49 -23.70 10.64 -12.21
N PRO A 50 -23.51 10.21 -13.48
CA PRO A 50 -24.59 9.55 -14.19
C PRO A 50 -25.03 8.47 -13.23
N THR A 51 -26.24 8.65 -12.69
CA THR A 51 -26.83 7.66 -11.81
C THR A 51 -26.77 6.43 -12.66
N LEU A 52 -25.87 5.50 -12.32
CA LEU A 52 -25.82 4.23 -13.00
C LEU A 52 -27.26 3.74 -12.96
N ILE A 53 -27.94 3.85 -14.09
CA ILE A 53 -29.21 3.18 -14.26
C ILE A 53 -28.88 1.79 -13.79
N PRO A 54 -29.52 1.27 -12.69
CA PRO A 54 -29.21 -0.06 -12.23
C PRO A 54 -29.29 -0.91 -13.50
N ALA A 55 -28.15 -1.43 -13.95
CA ALA A 55 -28.15 -2.27 -15.12
C ALA A 55 -29.18 -3.32 -14.76
N SER A 56 -30.31 -3.30 -15.48
CA SER A 56 -31.28 -4.37 -15.38
C SER A 56 -30.49 -5.58 -15.85
N HIS A 57 -29.92 -6.29 -14.89
CA HIS A 57 -29.28 -7.57 -15.17
C HIS A 57 -30.40 -8.41 -15.76
N PRO A 58 -30.34 -8.76 -17.06
CA PRO A 58 -31.27 -9.74 -17.61
C PRO A 58 -31.08 -10.97 -16.74
N GLY A 59 -32.14 -11.37 -16.03
CA GLY A 59 -32.18 -12.32 -14.93
C GLY A 59 -30.87 -13.00 -14.66
N LEU A 60 -30.28 -12.72 -13.49
CA LEU A 60 -29.26 -13.56 -12.93
C LEU A 60 -29.87 -14.95 -12.78
N ASP A 61 -29.78 -15.73 -13.85
CA ASP A 61 -29.85 -17.17 -13.71
C ASP A 61 -28.79 -17.49 -12.66
N SER A 62 -29.20 -18.05 -11.56
CA SER A 62 -28.41 -18.24 -10.33
C SER A 62 -27.11 -19.03 -10.53
N GLU A 63 -26.85 -19.50 -11.73
CA GLU A 63 -25.64 -20.22 -12.09
C GLU A 63 -24.50 -19.31 -12.58
N MET A 64 -24.78 -18.10 -13.12
CA MET A 64 -23.72 -17.18 -13.56
C MET A 64 -23.25 -16.22 -12.46
N GLY A 65 -24.02 -16.03 -11.41
CA GLY A 65 -23.67 -15.18 -10.27
C GLY A 65 -22.74 -15.85 -9.25
N MET A 66 -22.55 -17.16 -9.32
CA MET A 66 -21.67 -17.88 -8.41
C MET A 66 -20.21 -17.95 -8.90
N ALA A 67 -19.96 -17.82 -10.19
CA ALA A 67 -18.60 -17.91 -10.73
C ALA A 67 -17.72 -16.72 -10.33
N GLU A 68 -18.31 -15.58 -10.01
CA GLU A 68 -17.59 -14.38 -9.62
C GLU A 68 -17.25 -14.35 -8.11
N PHE A 69 -17.80 -15.27 -7.32
CA PHE A 69 -17.54 -15.42 -5.90
C PHE A 69 -16.76 -16.70 -5.55
N ASP A 70 -16.08 -17.28 -6.50
CA ASP A 70 -15.31 -18.51 -6.26
C ASP A 70 -13.92 -18.27 -5.64
N LYS A 71 -13.67 -17.05 -5.22
CA LYS A 71 -12.46 -16.70 -4.48
C LYS A 71 -12.52 -17.25 -3.06
N CYS A 72 -11.40 -17.77 -2.61
CA CYS A 72 -11.24 -18.34 -1.29
C CYS A 72 -10.88 -17.24 -0.29
N ARG A 73 -11.35 -17.37 0.94
CA ARG A 73 -11.05 -16.43 2.03
C ARG A 73 -9.96 -16.99 2.92
N ILE A 74 -8.89 -16.23 3.10
CA ILE A 74 -7.73 -16.67 3.90
C ILE A 74 -7.09 -15.45 4.57
N HIS A 75 -6.39 -15.65 5.69
CA HIS A 75 -5.52 -14.61 6.23
C HIS A 75 -4.32 -14.38 5.31
N ALA A 76 -3.92 -13.12 5.15
CA ALA A 76 -2.81 -12.79 4.26
C ALA A 76 -1.50 -13.45 4.68
N SER A 77 -1.24 -13.57 5.97
CA SER A 77 -0.06 -14.29 6.51
C SER A 77 -0.09 -15.77 6.17
N ASP A 78 -1.26 -16.43 6.30
CA ASP A 78 -1.43 -17.85 5.99
C ASP A 78 -1.27 -18.10 4.48
N LEU A 79 -1.74 -17.16 3.65
CA LEU A 79 -1.58 -17.24 2.20
C LEU A 79 -0.10 -17.19 1.80
N ILE A 80 0.67 -16.24 2.38
CA ILE A 80 2.11 -16.18 2.16
C ILE A 80 2.78 -17.45 2.67
N GLY A 81 2.38 -17.96 3.83
CA GLY A 81 2.88 -19.19 4.41
C GLY A 81 2.64 -20.41 3.52
N ALA A 82 1.46 -20.51 2.91
CA ALA A 82 1.15 -21.58 1.96
C ALA A 82 2.02 -21.51 0.69
N TRP A 83 2.22 -20.30 0.15
CA TRP A 83 3.12 -20.06 -0.97
C TRP A 83 4.58 -20.42 -0.64
N ALA A 84 5.04 -20.04 0.56
CA ALA A 84 6.36 -20.40 1.06
C ALA A 84 6.52 -21.92 1.20
N SER A 85 5.52 -22.59 1.78
CA SER A 85 5.52 -24.05 1.97
C SER A 85 5.52 -24.82 0.65
N ALA A 86 4.98 -24.21 -0.41
CA ALA A 86 5.03 -24.75 -1.77
C ALA A 86 6.38 -24.53 -2.48
N GLY A 87 7.35 -23.89 -1.82
CA GLY A 87 8.67 -23.62 -2.39
C GLY A 87 8.73 -22.36 -3.26
N TYR A 88 7.88 -21.39 -2.99
CA TYR A 88 7.85 -20.10 -3.68
C TYR A 88 7.64 -20.20 -5.20
N PRO A 89 6.60 -20.90 -5.70
CA PRO A 89 6.37 -20.95 -7.15
C PRO A 89 6.05 -19.57 -7.72
N GLU A 90 6.64 -19.24 -8.89
CA GLU A 90 6.32 -18.01 -9.63
C GLU A 90 5.11 -18.18 -10.53
N ALA A 91 5.20 -19.13 -11.48
CA ALA A 91 4.19 -19.36 -12.51
C ALA A 91 3.23 -20.50 -12.18
N ASP A 92 3.69 -21.46 -11.38
CA ASP A 92 2.89 -22.61 -11.01
C ASP A 92 1.90 -22.24 -9.90
N VAL A 93 0.78 -22.92 -9.88
CA VAL A 93 -0.23 -22.77 -8.83
C VAL A 93 0.26 -23.42 -7.53
N PHE A 94 -0.06 -22.83 -6.39
CA PHE A 94 0.19 -23.43 -5.09
C PHE A 94 -1.12 -23.69 -4.35
N PRO A 95 -1.24 -24.81 -3.63
CA PRO A 95 -2.44 -25.15 -2.88
C PRO A 95 -2.44 -24.43 -1.53
N PHE A 96 -3.63 -24.04 -1.08
CA PHE A 96 -3.87 -23.57 0.26
C PHE A 96 -5.26 -23.97 0.77
N VAL A 97 -5.51 -23.84 2.05
CA VAL A 97 -6.80 -24.14 2.67
C VAL A 97 -7.44 -22.84 3.13
N ASP A 98 -8.67 -22.60 2.72
CA ASP A 98 -9.41 -21.40 3.09
C ASP A 98 -9.95 -21.48 4.54
N LEU A 99 -10.50 -20.36 5.04
CA LEU A 99 -11.09 -20.29 6.38
C LEU A 99 -12.28 -21.26 6.59
N ASN A 100 -12.83 -21.85 5.54
CA ASN A 100 -13.90 -22.83 5.61
C ASN A 100 -13.38 -24.28 5.49
N GLY A 101 -12.06 -24.47 5.43
CA GLY A 101 -11.43 -25.77 5.28
C GLY A 101 -11.46 -26.32 3.84
N GLN A 102 -11.70 -25.49 2.84
CA GLN A 102 -11.74 -25.90 1.44
C GLN A 102 -10.37 -25.71 0.79
N THR A 103 -9.99 -26.65 -0.06
CA THR A 103 -8.76 -26.56 -0.84
C THR A 103 -8.93 -25.60 -2.00
N CYS A 104 -8.00 -24.66 -2.07
CA CYS A 104 -7.93 -23.63 -3.09
C CYS A 104 -6.56 -23.64 -3.75
N ALA A 105 -6.45 -23.00 -4.90
CA ALA A 105 -5.21 -22.84 -5.63
C ALA A 105 -5.00 -21.37 -5.99
N GLY A 106 -3.83 -20.85 -5.69
CA GLY A 106 -3.42 -19.48 -5.97
C GLY A 106 -2.17 -19.41 -6.82
N THR A 107 -1.85 -18.21 -7.29
CA THR A 107 -0.63 -17.90 -8.03
C THR A 107 0.11 -16.73 -7.39
N PHE A 108 1.40 -16.60 -7.66
CA PHE A 108 2.16 -15.45 -7.16
C PHE A 108 1.59 -14.13 -7.68
N ALA A 109 1.38 -14.03 -8.99
CA ALA A 109 1.02 -12.77 -9.64
C ALA A 109 -0.37 -12.24 -9.24
N GLU A 110 -1.35 -13.13 -9.05
CA GLU A 110 -2.73 -12.73 -8.77
C GLU A 110 -3.06 -12.67 -7.28
N ASP A 111 -2.32 -13.42 -6.45
CA ASP A 111 -2.73 -13.61 -5.07
C ASP A 111 -1.66 -13.19 -4.05
N ILE A 112 -0.37 -13.32 -4.36
CA ILE A 112 0.73 -12.94 -3.45
C ILE A 112 1.24 -11.53 -3.72
N GLN A 113 1.55 -11.21 -4.98
CA GLN A 113 2.09 -9.91 -5.35
C GLN A 113 1.19 -8.73 -4.94
N PRO A 114 -0.15 -8.80 -5.07
CA PRO A 114 -1.05 -7.74 -4.60
C PRO A 114 -0.90 -7.43 -3.10
N LEU A 115 -0.52 -8.40 -2.28
CA LEU A 115 -0.33 -8.19 -0.83
C LEU A 115 0.76 -7.15 -0.51
N PHE A 116 1.71 -6.96 -1.41
CA PHE A 116 2.79 -5.98 -1.27
C PHE A 116 2.52 -4.67 -2.00
N ILE A 117 1.64 -4.70 -3.01
CA ILE A 117 1.35 -3.55 -3.87
C ILE A 117 0.20 -2.70 -3.33
N GLU A 118 -0.86 -3.35 -2.84
CA GLU A 118 -2.10 -2.67 -2.50
C GLU A 118 -1.97 -1.77 -1.28
N ASN A 119 -2.49 -0.54 -1.43
CA ASN A 119 -2.59 0.40 -0.31
C ASN A 119 -3.74 0.02 0.61
N SER A 120 -3.59 0.33 1.88
CA SER A 120 -4.62 0.11 2.92
C SER A 120 -4.98 -1.35 3.16
N LEU A 121 -4.21 -2.31 2.63
CA LEU A 121 -4.46 -3.72 2.84
C LEU A 121 -4.17 -4.14 4.28
N TRP A 122 -2.94 -3.88 4.74
CA TRP A 122 -2.47 -4.28 6.06
C TRP A 122 -2.99 -3.37 7.19
N HIS A 123 -3.25 -2.12 6.87
CA HIS A 123 -3.82 -1.15 7.80
C HIS A 123 -4.56 -0.05 7.02
N PRO A 124 -5.74 0.40 7.44
CA PRO A 124 -6.43 1.52 6.80
C PRO A 124 -5.55 2.77 6.73
N GLY A 125 -5.32 3.26 5.52
CA GLY A 125 -4.48 4.42 5.24
C GLY A 125 -2.98 4.14 5.12
N ALA A 126 -2.52 2.89 5.32
CA ALA A 126 -1.14 2.51 5.05
C ALA A 126 -0.86 2.44 3.55
N LEU A 127 0.37 2.80 3.19
CA LEU A 127 0.86 2.58 1.82
C LEU A 127 1.23 1.11 1.63
N GLY A 128 1.13 0.61 0.41
CA GLY A 128 1.65 -0.70 0.06
C GLY A 128 3.18 -0.76 0.27
N CYS A 129 3.69 -1.93 0.54
CA CYS A 129 5.11 -2.17 0.85
C CYS A 129 6.05 -1.60 -0.22
N ILE A 130 5.68 -1.72 -1.49
CA ILE A 130 6.45 -1.20 -2.63
C ILE A 130 6.63 0.31 -2.65
N SER A 131 5.83 1.05 -1.89
CA SER A 131 5.98 2.51 -1.79
C SER A 131 7.31 2.92 -1.15
N CYS A 132 7.87 2.04 -0.31
CA CYS A 132 9.17 2.21 0.31
C CYS A 132 10.17 1.13 -0.16
N HIS A 133 9.70 -0.09 -0.42
CA HIS A 133 10.50 -1.24 -0.84
C HIS A 133 10.41 -1.43 -2.35
N ASN A 134 11.18 -0.66 -3.09
CA ASN A 134 11.21 -0.65 -4.56
C ASN A 134 12.64 -0.63 -5.08
N ALA A 135 12.80 -0.54 -6.40
CA ALA A 135 14.11 -0.57 -7.06
C ALA A 135 15.06 0.59 -6.66
N ASP A 136 14.55 1.64 -6.00
CA ASP A 136 15.39 2.65 -5.36
C ASP A 136 15.89 2.14 -4.01
N LEU A 137 16.96 1.36 -4.06
CA LEU A 137 17.54 0.64 -2.93
C LEU A 137 18.33 1.59 -2.02
N THR A 138 17.63 2.28 -1.14
CA THR A 138 18.22 3.18 -0.17
C THR A 138 18.31 2.53 1.22
N GLU A 139 19.02 3.17 2.15
CA GLU A 139 19.02 2.77 3.57
C GLU A 139 17.59 2.73 4.14
N ARG A 140 16.72 3.61 3.64
CA ARG A 140 15.33 3.71 4.07
C ARG A 140 14.50 2.48 3.72
N SER A 141 14.81 1.83 2.60
CA SER A 141 14.14 0.59 2.18
C SER A 141 14.83 -0.67 2.72
N GLY A 142 15.88 -0.53 3.51
CA GLY A 142 16.72 -1.66 3.92
C GLY A 142 17.40 -2.37 2.73
N GLY A 143 17.44 -1.72 1.57
CA GLY A 143 17.93 -2.32 0.33
C GLY A 143 17.04 -3.46 -0.18
N LEU A 144 15.77 -3.49 0.22
CA LEU A 144 14.77 -4.47 -0.19
C LEU A 144 13.91 -3.90 -1.32
N ASP A 145 13.71 -4.72 -2.33
CA ASP A 145 12.79 -4.45 -3.44
C ASP A 145 11.69 -5.54 -3.46
N MET A 146 10.44 -5.13 -3.32
CA MET A 146 9.28 -6.02 -3.29
C MET A 146 8.38 -5.85 -4.53
N THR A 147 8.89 -5.20 -5.59
CA THR A 147 8.08 -4.89 -6.78
C THR A 147 7.85 -6.09 -7.70
N GLY A 148 8.62 -7.15 -7.55
CA GLY A 148 8.51 -8.35 -8.39
C GLY A 148 9.07 -9.59 -7.72
N TYR A 149 8.79 -10.73 -8.34
CA TYR A 149 9.15 -12.05 -7.82
C TYR A 149 10.64 -12.20 -7.56
N ASP A 150 11.47 -11.99 -8.58
CA ASP A 150 12.93 -12.14 -8.46
C ASP A 150 13.53 -11.20 -7.42
N ALA A 151 13.02 -9.97 -7.36
CA ALA A 151 13.49 -8.96 -6.44
C ALA A 151 13.15 -9.33 -4.99
N LEU A 152 11.96 -9.88 -4.76
CA LEU A 152 11.51 -10.35 -3.47
C LEU A 152 12.35 -11.53 -2.96
N LEU A 153 12.62 -12.51 -3.83
CA LEU A 153 13.47 -13.67 -3.49
C LEU A 153 14.93 -13.32 -3.25
N LEU A 154 15.44 -12.25 -3.87
CA LEU A 154 16.78 -11.76 -3.59
C LEU A 154 16.94 -11.23 -2.15
N GLY A 155 15.84 -10.97 -1.45
CA GLY A 155 15.88 -10.41 -0.12
C GLY A 155 16.44 -8.98 -0.08
N SER A 156 16.87 -8.54 1.11
CA SER A 156 17.48 -7.23 1.27
C SER A 156 18.88 -7.21 0.68
N ARG A 157 19.15 -6.23 -0.18
CA ARG A 157 20.51 -6.00 -0.69
C ARG A 157 21.34 -5.28 0.36
N ARG A 158 22.65 -5.44 0.27
CA ARG A 158 23.57 -4.76 1.19
C ARG A 158 23.63 -3.27 0.86
N VAL A 159 22.94 -2.49 1.65
CA VAL A 159 23.09 -1.04 1.72
C VAL A 159 23.84 -0.73 3.02
N ALA A 160 24.91 0.05 2.93
CA ALA A 160 25.70 0.40 4.11
C ALA A 160 24.81 1.09 5.16
N GLY A 161 24.79 0.53 6.37
CA GLY A 161 24.00 1.07 7.48
C GLY A 161 22.58 0.51 7.64
N ALA A 162 22.06 -0.25 6.68
CA ALA A 162 20.74 -0.87 6.83
C ALA A 162 20.81 -2.07 7.81
N SER A 163 19.88 -2.10 8.79
CA SER A 163 19.85 -3.13 9.82
C SER A 163 19.57 -4.54 9.26
N SER A 164 18.81 -4.63 8.16
CA SER A 164 18.44 -5.86 7.48
C SER A 164 19.28 -6.18 6.24
N ALA A 165 20.35 -5.41 5.99
CA ALA A 165 21.14 -5.54 4.78
C ALA A 165 21.73 -6.95 4.61
N GLY A 166 21.46 -7.58 3.47
CA GLY A 166 21.93 -8.90 3.12
C GLY A 166 21.19 -10.06 3.75
N ASN A 167 20.03 -9.79 4.37
CA ASN A 167 19.19 -10.84 4.94
C ASN A 167 18.22 -11.40 3.89
N ASP A 168 18.02 -12.71 3.97
CA ASP A 168 16.89 -13.36 3.34
C ASP A 168 15.63 -13.01 4.14
N ILE A 169 14.63 -12.44 3.48
CA ILE A 169 13.43 -11.99 4.16
C ILE A 169 12.33 -13.04 4.18
N LEU A 170 12.41 -14.05 3.32
CA LEU A 170 11.42 -15.12 3.20
C LEU A 170 11.85 -16.39 3.91
N GLY A 171 12.98 -16.94 3.59
CA GLY A 171 13.58 -18.10 4.22
C GLY A 171 12.60 -19.24 4.56
N ASP A 172 12.71 -19.78 5.75
CA ASP A 172 11.68 -20.61 6.38
C ASP A 172 10.62 -19.68 6.97
N TRP A 173 9.37 -19.80 6.51
CA TRP A 173 8.30 -18.81 6.73
C TRP A 173 8.15 -18.38 8.19
N GLU A 174 7.95 -19.33 9.09
CA GLU A 174 7.68 -19.03 10.51
C GLU A 174 8.87 -18.38 11.23
N SER A 175 10.08 -18.58 10.72
CA SER A 175 11.32 -17.99 11.23
C SER A 175 11.81 -16.81 10.39
N SER A 176 11.08 -16.46 9.34
CA SER A 176 11.48 -15.43 8.40
C SER A 176 11.35 -14.01 8.99
N LEU A 177 12.17 -13.10 8.48
CA LEU A 177 12.09 -11.70 8.85
C LEU A 177 10.73 -11.08 8.46
N LEU A 178 10.17 -11.50 7.32
CA LEU A 178 8.87 -11.03 6.86
C LEU A 178 7.74 -11.49 7.78
N TYR A 179 7.79 -12.76 8.23
CA TYR A 179 6.83 -13.28 9.22
C TYR A 179 6.89 -12.49 10.52
N ASP A 180 8.09 -12.23 11.01
CA ASP A 180 8.26 -11.49 12.26
C ASP A 180 7.71 -10.05 12.16
N VAL A 181 7.92 -9.39 11.03
CA VAL A 181 7.38 -8.04 10.77
C VAL A 181 5.85 -8.07 10.66
N ILE A 182 5.27 -9.02 9.94
CA ILE A 182 3.83 -9.07 9.65
C ILE A 182 3.04 -9.63 10.83
N VAL A 183 3.49 -10.75 11.41
CA VAL A 183 2.72 -11.52 12.40
C VAL A 183 3.11 -11.15 13.82
N ASN A 184 4.40 -11.19 14.14
CA ASN A 184 4.87 -10.99 15.50
C ASN A 184 4.97 -9.50 15.88
N GLN A 185 5.14 -8.63 14.89
CA GLN A 185 5.37 -7.18 15.08
C GLN A 185 6.51 -6.87 16.06
N GLY A 186 7.42 -7.82 16.25
CA GLY A 186 8.46 -7.78 17.26
C GLY A 186 9.77 -7.16 16.81
N LEU A 187 10.15 -7.40 15.57
CA LEU A 187 11.26 -6.74 14.91
C LEU A 187 10.68 -5.70 13.95
N THR A 188 10.40 -4.52 14.44
CA THR A 188 10.21 -3.40 13.54
C THR A 188 11.60 -2.95 13.10
N PRO A 189 12.04 -3.26 11.84
CA PRO A 189 13.22 -2.63 11.31
C PRO A 189 13.05 -1.11 11.42
N ASP A 190 14.13 -0.39 11.65
CA ASP A 190 14.09 1.07 11.74
C ASP A 190 13.27 1.65 10.57
N GLY A 191 12.23 2.42 10.86
CA GLY A 191 11.36 3.01 9.84
C GLY A 191 9.94 2.42 9.75
N HIS A 192 9.67 1.26 10.34
CA HIS A 192 8.31 0.77 10.48
C HIS A 192 7.74 1.22 11.82
N SER A 193 6.61 1.90 11.79
CA SER A 193 5.87 2.16 13.03
C SER A 193 4.94 0.99 13.31
N ALA A 194 4.72 0.67 14.58
CA ALA A 194 3.79 -0.37 15.03
C ALA A 194 2.35 -0.18 14.50
N ASN A 195 2.04 0.97 13.94
CA ASN A 195 0.72 1.29 13.38
C ASN A 195 0.60 0.98 11.88
N VAL A 196 1.67 0.56 11.20
CA VAL A 196 1.64 0.31 9.76
C VAL A 196 1.09 -1.07 9.44
N LEU A 197 1.27 -2.02 10.38
CA LEU A 197 0.88 -3.42 10.22
C LEU A 197 -0.02 -3.82 11.41
N ALA A 198 -1.19 -3.23 11.53
CA ALA A 198 -2.08 -3.46 12.66
C ALA A 198 -3.09 -4.57 12.40
N GLY A 199 -2.65 -5.73 12.00
CA GLY A 199 -3.50 -6.90 11.86
C GLY A 199 -3.12 -7.79 10.70
N ASP A 200 -3.74 -8.96 10.69
CA ASP A 200 -3.62 -9.93 9.61
C ASP A 200 -4.93 -9.91 8.80
N PRO A 201 -4.98 -9.19 7.68
CA PRO A 201 -6.21 -9.01 6.94
C PRO A 201 -6.69 -10.32 6.32
N ILE A 202 -8.01 -10.50 6.26
CA ILE A 202 -8.62 -11.56 5.47
C ILE A 202 -8.70 -11.07 4.02
N VAL A 203 -8.11 -11.81 3.12
CA VAL A 203 -8.06 -11.53 1.69
C VAL A 203 -8.87 -12.56 0.89
N PHE A 204 -9.23 -12.18 -0.33
CA PHE A 204 -9.86 -13.07 -1.29
C PHE A 204 -8.79 -13.48 -2.32
N ALA A 205 -8.42 -14.75 -2.32
CA ALA A 205 -7.32 -15.26 -3.11
C ALA A 205 -7.69 -16.56 -3.83
N GLY A 206 -6.98 -16.83 -4.89
CA GLY A 206 -7.08 -18.07 -5.66
C GLY A 206 -8.50 -18.40 -6.11
N SER A 207 -8.68 -19.63 -6.48
CA SER A 207 -9.97 -20.22 -6.82
C SER A 207 -10.08 -21.61 -6.20
N ARG A 208 -11.30 -22.06 -6.00
CA ARG A 208 -11.54 -23.43 -5.54
C ARG A 208 -10.98 -24.41 -6.57
N ALA A 209 -10.23 -25.38 -6.10
CA ALA A 209 -9.86 -26.50 -6.95
C ALA A 209 -11.16 -27.15 -7.46
N ALA A 210 -11.33 -27.24 -8.78
CA ALA A 210 -12.46 -27.95 -9.34
C ALA A 210 -12.43 -29.35 -8.74
N ASN A 211 -13.50 -29.71 -8.02
CA ASN A 211 -13.64 -31.09 -7.56
C ASN A 211 -13.51 -31.95 -8.80
N GLU A 212 -12.50 -32.81 -8.87
CA GLU A 212 -12.49 -33.88 -9.84
C GLU A 212 -13.81 -34.63 -9.65
N VAL A 213 -14.73 -34.38 -10.55
CA VAL A 213 -15.96 -35.16 -10.61
C VAL A 213 -15.46 -36.56 -10.89
N GLU A 214 -15.45 -37.36 -9.83
CA GLU A 214 -15.16 -38.77 -9.89
C GLU A 214 -16.00 -39.35 -11.05
N ALA A 215 -15.29 -39.67 -12.14
CA ALA A 215 -15.91 -40.19 -13.35
C ALA A 215 -16.64 -41.45 -12.93
N THR A 216 -17.95 -41.34 -12.74
CA THR A 216 -18.80 -42.49 -12.48
C THR A 216 -18.52 -43.50 -13.58
N PRO A 217 -18.05 -44.71 -13.29
CA PRO A 217 -17.83 -45.71 -14.31
C PRO A 217 -19.17 -46.02 -14.93
N THR A 218 -19.30 -45.70 -16.22
CA THR A 218 -20.47 -46.07 -17.02
C THR A 218 -20.56 -47.61 -17.07
N PRO A 219 -21.71 -48.18 -16.77
CA PRO A 219 -21.92 -49.63 -16.73
C PRO A 219 -21.78 -50.29 -18.09
#